data_f831ca713a07e4aa9bee95bc218b4428
#
_entry.id   f831ca713a07e4aa9bee95bc218b4428
#
_cell.length_a   1.000
_cell.length_b   1.000
_cell.length_c   1.000
_cell.angle_alpha   90.00
_cell.angle_beta   90.00
_cell.angle_gamma   90.00
#
_symmetry.space_group_name_H-M   'P 1'
#
loop_
_entity.id
_entity.type
_entity.pdbx_description
1 polymer ?
#
loop_
_entity_poly.entity_id
_entity_poly.type
_entity_poly.pdbx_seq_one_letter_code
_entity_poly.pdbx_strand_id
1 'polypeptide(L)'
;MRGGVEYKLPLPDGAAADVLFMHCNSRDHTVAFGLPSEKRINHLMIEVDNLDDVFMTHELVQASKYPVQVSLGKHANDHMFSFYFRTPSGWQIEIGYAGRPATYQSEYYTRDTYGHKFMRSSARD
;
A
#
# COMPACT_ATOMS: atom_id res chain seq x y z
N MET A 1 18.04 -7.95 8.11
CA MET A 1 16.94 -7.03 7.75
C MET A 1 17.11 -5.75 8.55
N ARG A 2 16.95 -4.60 7.94
CA ARG A 2 17.06 -3.29 8.59
C ARG A 2 15.74 -2.56 8.47
N GLY A 3 15.34 -1.83 9.51
CA GLY A 3 14.20 -0.92 9.53
C GLY A 3 14.70 0.51 9.67
N GLY A 4 13.97 1.46 9.15
CA GLY A 4 14.37 2.85 9.25
C GLY A 4 13.25 3.82 8.88
N VAL A 5 12.14 3.31 8.36
CA VAL A 5 11.00 4.13 7.98
C VAL A 5 9.81 3.74 8.86
N GLU A 6 9.22 4.72 9.50
CA GLU A 6 7.99 4.56 10.28
C GLU A 6 6.88 5.43 9.70
N TYR A 7 5.68 4.88 9.68
CA TYR A 7 4.50 5.58 9.23
C TYR A 7 3.41 5.51 10.31
N LYS A 8 2.96 6.65 10.77
CA LYS A 8 1.85 6.73 11.72
C LYS A 8 0.54 6.90 10.96
N LEU A 9 -0.16 5.81 10.74
CA LEU A 9 -1.41 5.79 10.01
C LEU A 9 -2.58 6.17 10.93
N PRO A 10 -3.30 7.26 10.64
CA PRO A 10 -4.49 7.60 11.40
C PRO A 10 -5.61 6.57 11.11
N LEU A 11 -6.26 6.09 12.16
CA LEU A 11 -7.37 5.17 12.09
C LEU A 11 -8.72 5.90 12.24
N PRO A 12 -9.84 5.33 11.76
CA PRO A 12 -11.15 5.97 11.81
C PRO A 12 -11.67 6.27 13.22
N ASP A 13 -11.21 5.55 14.24
CA ASP A 13 -11.55 5.72 15.64
C ASP A 13 -10.74 6.82 16.36
N GLY A 14 -9.87 7.52 15.63
CA GLY A 14 -8.98 8.55 16.17
C GLY A 14 -7.67 8.00 16.77
N ALA A 15 -7.49 6.69 16.81
CA ALA A 15 -6.21 6.06 17.16
C ALA A 15 -5.21 6.16 16.00
N ALA A 16 -4.00 5.70 16.20
CA ALA A 16 -3.02 5.59 15.14
C ALA A 16 -2.36 4.20 15.20
N ALA A 17 -2.09 3.63 14.03
CA ALA A 17 -1.25 2.45 13.91
C ALA A 17 0.16 2.88 13.50
N ASP A 18 1.15 2.39 14.21
CA ASP A 18 2.55 2.56 13.83
C ASP A 18 2.93 1.44 12.87
N VAL A 19 3.38 1.80 11.68
CA VAL A 19 3.84 0.84 10.68
C VAL A 19 5.35 0.98 10.53
N LEU A 20 6.07 -0.10 10.75
CA LEU A 20 7.51 -0.20 10.56
C LEU A 20 7.83 -0.87 9.23
N PHE A 21 8.58 -0.18 8.38
CA PHE A 21 9.05 -0.67 7.09
C PHE A 21 10.48 -1.16 7.21
N MET A 22 10.74 -2.36 6.70
CA MET A 22 12.03 -3.02 6.79
C MET A 22 12.49 -3.54 5.43
N HIS A 23 13.77 -3.41 5.15
CA HIS A 23 14.38 -3.90 3.91
C HIS A 23 15.51 -4.91 4.16
N CYS A 24 15.77 -5.76 3.18
CA CYS A 24 16.88 -6.70 3.13
C CYS A 24 17.69 -6.62 1.82
N ASN A 25 17.30 -5.72 0.95
CA ASN A 25 17.95 -5.44 -0.34
C ASN A 25 17.86 -3.93 -0.64
N SER A 26 18.05 -3.53 -1.88
CA SER A 26 18.02 -2.12 -2.30
C SER A 26 16.62 -1.50 -2.42
N ARG A 27 15.54 -2.27 -2.26
CA ARG A 27 14.19 -1.72 -2.24
C ARG A 27 13.99 -0.91 -0.95
N ASP A 28 13.13 0.10 -1.00
CA ASP A 28 12.77 0.90 0.20
C ASP A 28 12.36 -0.02 1.35
N HIS A 29 11.46 -0.94 1.08
CA HIS A 29 11.11 -1.99 2.03
C HIS A 29 10.75 -3.31 1.34
N THR A 30 10.92 -4.39 2.07
CA THR A 30 10.54 -5.75 1.68
C THR A 30 9.35 -6.22 2.49
N VAL A 31 9.29 -5.82 3.76
CA VAL A 31 8.25 -6.19 4.72
C VAL A 31 7.86 -4.96 5.52
N ALA A 32 6.56 -4.84 5.80
CA ALA A 32 6.02 -3.86 6.73
C ALA A 32 5.24 -4.56 7.84
N PHE A 33 5.33 -4.05 9.06
CA PHE A 33 4.64 -4.56 10.24
C PHE A 33 3.85 -3.42 10.91
N GLY A 34 2.72 -3.74 11.50
CA GLY A 34 2.06 -2.81 12.41
C GLY A 34 0.59 -2.50 12.15
N LEU A 35 0.01 -2.94 11.04
CA LEU A 35 -1.42 -2.77 10.81
C LEU A 35 -2.20 -3.84 11.60
N PRO A 36 -3.05 -3.45 12.56
CA PRO A 36 -3.90 -4.40 13.27
C PRO A 36 -4.91 -5.01 12.29
N SER A 37 -4.98 -6.34 12.24
CA SER A 37 -5.93 -7.05 11.42
C SER A 37 -6.15 -8.45 11.98
N GLU A 38 -7.37 -8.95 11.91
CA GLU A 38 -7.68 -10.35 12.18
C GLU A 38 -6.95 -11.27 11.18
N LYS A 39 -6.74 -10.78 9.96
CA LYS A 39 -5.90 -11.43 8.96
C LYS A 39 -4.46 -11.01 9.17
N ARG A 40 -3.57 -11.97 9.27
CA ARG A 40 -2.15 -11.74 9.55
C ARG A 40 -1.40 -11.13 8.36
N ILE A 41 -1.95 -11.21 7.14
CA ILE A 41 -1.38 -10.63 5.92
C ILE A 41 -2.34 -9.56 5.42
N ASN A 42 -1.84 -8.32 5.29
CA ASN A 42 -2.59 -7.20 4.77
C ASN A 42 -2.63 -7.25 3.24
N HIS A 43 -1.48 -7.20 2.60
CA HIS A 43 -1.35 -7.24 1.14
C HIS A 43 0.00 -7.80 0.68
N LEU A 44 0.06 -8.14 -0.60
CA LEU A 44 1.28 -8.33 -1.37
C LEU A 44 1.38 -7.19 -2.37
N MET A 45 2.58 -6.64 -2.54
CA MET A 45 2.87 -5.60 -3.51
C MET A 45 3.60 -6.19 -4.71
N ILE A 46 3.15 -5.81 -5.90
CA ILE A 46 3.78 -6.12 -7.18
C ILE A 46 4.15 -4.80 -7.85
N GLU A 47 5.43 -4.57 -8.02
CA GLU A 47 5.94 -3.42 -8.76
C GLU A 47 6.02 -3.77 -10.24
N VAL A 48 5.54 -2.88 -11.09
CA VAL A 48 5.60 -2.98 -12.54
C VAL A 48 6.59 -1.98 -13.12
N ASP A 49 7.11 -2.28 -14.30
CA ASP A 49 8.15 -1.46 -14.95
C ASP A 49 7.57 -0.28 -15.74
N ASN A 50 6.25 -0.25 -15.91
CA ASN A 50 5.58 0.74 -16.73
C ASN A 50 4.37 1.33 -15.99
N LEU A 51 4.24 2.64 -16.02
CA LEU A 51 3.09 3.33 -15.42
C LEU A 51 1.75 2.91 -16.07
N ASP A 52 1.75 2.67 -17.38
CA ASP A 52 0.54 2.25 -18.08
C ASP A 52 0.00 0.92 -17.54
N ASP A 53 0.86 0.02 -17.06
CA ASP A 53 0.44 -1.25 -16.47
C ASP A 53 -0.36 -1.03 -15.18
N VAL A 54 -0.07 0.01 -14.41
CA VAL A 54 -0.86 0.37 -13.23
C VAL A 54 -2.27 0.80 -13.66
N PHE A 55 -2.36 1.69 -14.65
CA PHE A 55 -3.66 2.19 -15.14
C PHE A 55 -4.48 1.09 -15.84
N MET A 56 -3.86 0.28 -16.68
CA MET A 56 -4.52 -0.84 -17.34
C MET A 56 -5.06 -1.85 -16.32
N THR A 57 -4.26 -2.18 -15.30
CA THR A 57 -4.71 -3.07 -14.24
C THR A 57 -5.85 -2.44 -13.44
N HIS A 58 -5.79 -1.14 -13.18
CA HIS A 58 -6.87 -0.43 -12.48
C HIS A 58 -8.18 -0.48 -13.27
N GLU A 59 -8.16 -0.26 -14.60
CA GLU A 59 -9.34 -0.39 -15.46
C GLU A 59 -9.91 -1.81 -15.45
N LEU A 60 -9.05 -2.82 -15.55
CA LEU A 60 -9.47 -4.23 -15.51
C LEU A 60 -10.12 -4.58 -14.15
N VAL A 61 -9.56 -4.10 -13.06
CA VAL A 61 -10.12 -4.31 -11.72
C VAL A 61 -11.48 -3.62 -11.60
N GLN A 62 -11.61 -2.36 -12.06
CA GLN A 62 -12.88 -1.64 -12.05
C GLN A 62 -13.98 -2.33 -12.87
N ALA A 63 -13.60 -2.96 -13.98
CA ALA A 63 -14.52 -3.72 -14.83
C ALA A 63 -14.85 -5.11 -14.25
N SER A 64 -14.15 -5.55 -13.22
CA SER A 64 -14.31 -6.85 -12.60
C SER A 64 -15.26 -6.82 -11.40
N LYS A 65 -15.52 -8.00 -10.83
CA LYS A 65 -16.24 -8.13 -9.54
C LYS A 65 -15.36 -7.87 -8.32
N TYR A 66 -14.05 -7.66 -8.50
CA TYR A 66 -13.11 -7.47 -7.41
C TYR A 66 -13.01 -5.98 -7.06
N PRO A 67 -13.29 -5.59 -5.82
CA PRO A 67 -13.37 -4.18 -5.49
C PRO A 67 -11.97 -3.56 -5.32
N VAL A 68 -11.82 -2.35 -5.85
CA VAL A 68 -10.73 -1.46 -5.44
C VAL A 68 -10.91 -1.13 -3.96
N GLN A 69 -9.88 -1.33 -3.15
CA GLN A 69 -9.89 -1.10 -1.71
C GLN A 69 -9.28 0.24 -1.33
N VAL A 70 -8.21 0.61 -2.03
CA VAL A 70 -7.54 1.90 -1.86
C VAL A 70 -7.32 2.48 -3.26
N SER A 71 -7.74 3.71 -3.43
CA SER A 71 -7.68 4.40 -4.73
C SER A 71 -6.25 4.64 -5.19
N LEU A 72 -6.08 5.00 -6.45
CA LEU A 72 -4.79 5.48 -6.97
C LEU A 72 -4.23 6.60 -6.10
N GLY A 73 -2.94 6.54 -5.82
CA GLY A 73 -2.24 7.50 -5.00
C GLY A 73 -0.73 7.31 -5.01
N LYS A 74 -0.04 8.15 -4.24
CA LYS A 74 1.41 8.08 -4.11
C LYS A 74 1.81 8.12 -2.65
N HIS A 75 2.55 7.10 -2.23
CA HIS A 75 3.13 7.05 -0.90
C HIS A 75 4.23 8.12 -0.72
N ALA A 76 4.31 8.67 0.48
CA ALA A 76 5.37 9.61 0.82
C ALA A 76 6.67 8.88 1.21
N ASN A 77 6.56 7.71 1.83
CA ASN A 77 7.71 6.97 2.35
C ASN A 77 8.58 6.36 1.24
N ASP A 78 7.98 5.63 0.31
CA ASP A 78 8.71 4.92 -0.76
C ASP A 78 8.50 5.51 -2.16
N HIS A 79 7.70 6.58 -2.27
CA HIS A 79 7.30 7.24 -3.52
C HIS A 79 6.52 6.36 -4.50
N MET A 80 6.09 5.17 -4.09
CA MET A 80 5.33 4.27 -4.92
C MET A 80 4.01 4.90 -5.36
N PHE A 81 3.76 4.94 -6.65
CA PHE A 81 2.45 5.24 -7.21
C PHE A 81 1.69 3.95 -7.39
N SER A 82 0.57 3.78 -6.71
CA SER A 82 -0.11 2.48 -6.62
C SER A 82 -1.60 2.59 -6.35
N PHE A 83 -2.27 1.44 -6.36
CA PHE A 83 -3.60 1.23 -5.83
C PHE A 83 -3.72 -0.20 -5.28
N TYR A 84 -4.79 -0.45 -4.53
CA TYR A 84 -5.02 -1.74 -3.89
C TYR A 84 -6.37 -2.30 -4.28
N PHE A 85 -6.45 -3.60 -4.49
CA PHE A 85 -7.71 -4.31 -4.73
C PHE A 85 -7.76 -5.64 -3.99
N ARG A 86 -8.97 -6.13 -3.75
CA ARG A 86 -9.18 -7.39 -3.06
C ARG A 86 -9.25 -8.55 -4.04
N THR A 87 -8.51 -9.60 -3.75
CA THR A 87 -8.51 -10.85 -4.50
C THR A 87 -9.61 -11.81 -4.00
N PRO A 88 -9.92 -12.88 -4.75
CA PRO A 88 -10.85 -13.92 -4.31
C PRO A 88 -10.48 -14.58 -2.98
N SER A 89 -9.18 -14.66 -2.68
CA SER A 89 -8.67 -15.23 -1.42
C SER A 89 -8.83 -14.30 -0.21
N GLY A 90 -9.33 -13.08 -0.44
CA GLY A 90 -9.58 -12.08 0.59
C GLY A 90 -8.36 -11.25 0.99
N TRP A 91 -7.23 -11.43 0.32
CA TRP A 91 -6.06 -10.56 0.45
C TRP A 91 -6.24 -9.31 -0.40
N GLN A 92 -5.43 -8.32 -0.11
CA GLN A 92 -5.22 -7.21 -1.03
C GLN A 92 -3.96 -7.46 -1.85
N ILE A 93 -4.01 -7.03 -3.10
CA ILE A 93 -2.83 -6.84 -3.96
C ILE A 93 -2.66 -5.35 -4.16
N GLU A 94 -1.44 -4.88 -3.98
CA GLU A 94 -1.00 -3.56 -4.40
C GLU A 94 -0.28 -3.69 -5.73
N ILE A 95 -0.70 -2.93 -6.72
CA ILE A 95 0.02 -2.77 -7.99
C ILE A 95 0.61 -1.38 -8.01
N GLY A 96 1.93 -1.28 -8.18
CA GLY A 96 2.63 -0.02 -8.08
C GLY A 96 3.78 0.15 -9.06
N TYR A 97 4.20 1.39 -9.21
CA TYR A 97 5.24 1.84 -10.12
C TYR A 97 6.14 2.88 -9.47
N ALA A 98 7.42 2.84 -9.82
CA ALA A 98 8.44 3.84 -9.49
C ALA A 98 8.67 4.07 -7.98
N GLY A 99 8.74 2.99 -7.20
CA GLY A 99 9.24 3.06 -5.83
C GLY A 99 10.71 3.48 -5.79
N ARG A 100 11.04 4.31 -4.79
CA ARG A 100 12.43 4.71 -4.60
C ARG A 100 13.26 3.58 -3.94
N PRO A 101 14.59 3.57 -4.11
CA PRO A 101 15.45 2.69 -3.35
C PRO A 101 15.54 3.11 -1.87
N ALA A 102 16.01 2.19 -1.02
CA ALA A 102 16.26 2.45 0.39
C ALA A 102 17.27 3.58 0.59
N THR A 103 16.96 4.50 1.52
CA THR A 103 17.84 5.65 1.83
C THR A 103 18.83 5.35 2.96
N TYR A 104 18.59 4.28 3.73
CA TYR A 104 19.35 3.89 4.93
C TYR A 104 19.31 4.95 6.05
N GLN A 105 18.34 5.85 6.02
CA GLN A 105 18.09 6.86 7.04
C GLN A 105 16.81 6.54 7.81
N SER A 106 16.73 6.99 9.05
CA SER A 106 15.47 6.95 9.80
C SER A 106 14.54 8.04 9.30
N GLU A 107 13.33 7.69 8.93
CA GLU A 107 12.32 8.58 8.38
C GLU A 107 10.97 8.33 9.03
N TYR A 108 10.18 9.41 9.17
CA TYR A 108 8.86 9.37 9.81
C TYR A 108 7.84 10.03 8.91
N TYR A 109 6.72 9.36 8.70
CA TYR A 109 5.63 9.83 7.87
C TYR A 109 4.29 9.70 8.57
N THR A 110 3.35 10.60 8.23
CA THR A 110 2.00 10.62 8.79
C THR A 110 0.91 10.67 7.72
N ARG A 111 1.28 10.84 6.48
CA ARG A 111 0.34 10.92 5.35
C ARG A 111 1.04 10.60 4.04
N ASP A 112 0.26 10.15 3.07
CA ASP A 112 0.70 10.00 1.69
C ASP A 112 0.95 11.34 1.00
N THR A 113 1.64 11.31 -0.12
CA THR A 113 1.86 12.51 -0.94
C THR A 113 0.53 12.99 -1.52
N TYR A 114 -0.26 12.07 -2.07
CA TYR A 114 -1.63 12.30 -2.53
C TYR A 114 -2.38 10.98 -2.76
N GLY A 115 -3.70 11.05 -2.89
CA GLY A 115 -4.56 9.92 -3.22
C GLY A 115 -4.72 8.93 -2.08
N HIS A 116 -4.72 7.64 -2.40
CA HIS A 116 -4.86 6.51 -1.48
C HIS A 116 -6.03 6.64 -0.50
N LYS A 117 -7.20 6.97 -1.03
CA LYS A 117 -8.42 6.99 -0.24
C LYS A 117 -8.92 5.58 -0.05
N PHE A 118 -9.21 5.21 1.19
CA PHE A 118 -9.90 3.96 1.50
C PHE A 118 -11.29 3.99 0.89
N MET A 119 -11.57 3.04 0.02
CA MET A 119 -12.88 2.88 -0.59
C MET A 119 -13.79 2.21 0.44
N ARG A 120 -14.91 2.85 0.78
CA ARG A 120 -15.92 2.18 1.60
C ARG A 120 -16.39 0.96 0.84
N SER A 121 -16.29 -0.22 1.46
CA SER A 121 -17.05 -1.35 0.96
C SER A 121 -18.52 -0.91 0.99
N SER A 122 -19.12 -0.74 -0.18
CA SER A 122 -20.56 -0.78 -0.21
C SER A 122 -20.90 -2.17 0.30
N ALA A 123 -21.37 -2.25 1.53
CA ALA A 123 -22.06 -3.41 2.01
C ALA A 123 -23.25 -3.60 1.07
N ARG A 124 -23.05 -4.41 0.05
CA ARG A 124 -24.13 -5.07 -0.65
C ARG A 124 -24.17 -6.47 -0.07
N ASP A 125 -25.20 -6.60 0.68
CA ASP A 125 -25.73 -7.84 1.23
C ASP A 125 -25.58 -9.03 0.31
#